data_7590629fe7998081a140cb92a3c9232f
#
_entry.id   7590629fe7998081a140cb92a3c9232f
#
_cell.length_a   1.000
_cell.length_b   1.000
_cell.length_c   1.000
_cell.angle_alpha   90.00
_cell.angle_beta   90.00
_cell.angle_gamma   90.00
#
_symmetry.space_group_name_H-M   'P 1'
#
loop_
_entity.id
_entity.type
_entity.pdbx_description
1 polymer ?
#
loop_
_entity_poly.entity_id
_entity_poly.type
_entity_poly.pdbx_seq_one_letter_code
_entity_poly.pdbx_strand_id
1 'polypeptide(L)'
;HLSSHGIPCPKPIADLDDRFLGSLNGKPAAIVTRLDGAPLDQPDAAHCAQAGAMLANLHLAGRSYAPDMPNPRGPQWWRSVMPDILPFIPADDAKLLTEEVRRQSAARFDALPRGPIHADLFRDNVLFANDHIGGVIDFYFACVDAWLYDVAITVNDWCIDDDGTLDTIRTAAFLDAYRRQRPFTAVEHDAWTTMLRAAALRFWVSRLYDYHLPRPGEIVHAKDPDHFRVILHDRVARERDLPQLPA
;
A
#
# COMPACT_ATOMS: atom_id res chain seq x y z
N HIS A 1 -1.81 -13.68 -13.53
CA HIS A 1 -3.14 -13.92 -12.94
C HIS A 1 -4.06 -12.68 -13.07
N LEU A 2 -3.70 -11.53 -12.50
CA LEU A 2 -4.55 -10.33 -12.51
C LEU A 2 -4.92 -9.88 -13.92
N SER A 3 -3.93 -9.82 -14.84
CA SER A 3 -4.18 -9.44 -16.24
C SER A 3 -5.17 -10.39 -16.94
N SER A 4 -5.12 -11.70 -16.67
CA SER A 4 -6.09 -12.65 -17.22
C SER A 4 -7.50 -12.54 -16.61
N HIS A 5 -7.64 -11.80 -15.51
CA HIS A 5 -8.91 -11.51 -14.85
C HIS A 5 -9.39 -10.07 -15.08
N GLY A 6 -8.87 -9.40 -16.12
CA GLY A 6 -9.36 -8.10 -16.55
C GLY A 6 -8.79 -6.89 -15.79
N ILE A 7 -7.81 -7.09 -14.90
CA ILE A 7 -7.11 -5.97 -14.26
C ILE A 7 -6.09 -5.38 -15.26
N PRO A 8 -6.16 -4.07 -15.55
CA PRO A 8 -5.21 -3.42 -16.44
C PRO A 8 -3.85 -3.28 -15.72
N CYS A 9 -3.02 -4.29 -15.85
CA CYS A 9 -1.67 -4.35 -15.27
C CYS A 9 -0.67 -4.91 -16.30
N PRO A 10 0.65 -4.68 -16.12
CA PRO A 10 1.67 -5.20 -17.01
C PRO A 10 1.58 -6.73 -17.13
N LYS A 11 1.48 -7.22 -18.37
CA LYS A 11 1.45 -8.65 -18.64
C LYS A 11 2.87 -9.13 -19.01
N PRO A 12 3.42 -10.14 -18.32
CA PRO A 12 4.69 -10.72 -18.71
C PRO A 12 4.63 -11.30 -20.13
N ILE A 13 5.71 -11.11 -20.89
CA ILE A 13 5.89 -11.64 -22.24
C ILE A 13 6.92 -12.76 -22.13
N ALA A 14 6.55 -13.96 -22.61
CA ALA A 14 7.46 -15.09 -22.67
C ALA A 14 8.57 -14.89 -23.72
N ASP A 15 9.74 -15.43 -23.46
CA ASP A 15 10.81 -15.56 -24.45
C ASP A 15 10.49 -16.70 -25.47
N LEU A 16 11.42 -16.99 -26.38
CA LEU A 16 11.24 -18.01 -27.38
C LEU A 16 11.21 -19.45 -26.83
N ASP A 17 11.55 -19.62 -25.55
CA ASP A 17 11.54 -20.90 -24.84
C ASP A 17 10.38 -20.97 -23.81
N ASP A 18 9.35 -20.09 -23.96
CA ASP A 18 8.19 -19.96 -23.07
C ASP A 18 8.52 -19.59 -21.60
N ARG A 19 9.67 -18.92 -21.37
CA ARG A 19 10.08 -18.46 -20.04
C ARG A 19 9.77 -16.98 -19.87
N PHE A 20 9.23 -16.60 -18.69
CA PHE A 20 8.94 -15.22 -18.33
C PHE A 20 10.09 -14.50 -17.63
N LEU A 21 11.08 -15.24 -17.12
CA LEU A 21 12.25 -14.69 -16.46
C LEU A 21 13.52 -15.09 -17.20
N GLY A 22 14.29 -14.10 -17.58
CA GLY A 22 15.63 -14.24 -18.14
C GLY A 22 16.68 -13.67 -17.19
N SER A 23 17.90 -13.53 -17.71
CA SER A 23 19.01 -12.87 -17.02
C SER A 23 19.62 -11.81 -17.93
N LEU A 24 19.81 -10.59 -17.38
CA LEU A 24 20.50 -9.50 -18.05
C LEU A 24 21.61 -8.99 -17.13
N ASN A 25 22.86 -9.07 -17.58
CA ASN A 25 24.04 -8.68 -16.78
C ASN A 25 24.08 -9.35 -15.39
N GLY A 26 23.71 -10.63 -15.31
CA GLY A 26 23.71 -11.41 -14.07
C GLY A 26 22.56 -11.10 -13.11
N LYS A 27 21.58 -10.27 -13.52
CA LYS A 27 20.39 -9.95 -12.74
C LYS A 27 19.13 -10.54 -13.38
N PRO A 28 18.11 -10.95 -12.60
CA PRO A 28 16.83 -11.37 -13.14
C PRO A 28 16.20 -10.24 -13.98
N ALA A 29 15.65 -10.58 -15.13
CA ALA A 29 15.01 -9.64 -16.04
C ALA A 29 13.72 -10.23 -16.62
N ALA A 30 12.71 -9.40 -16.82
CA ALA A 30 11.47 -9.76 -17.49
C ALA A 30 11.08 -8.66 -18.49
N ILE A 31 10.42 -9.05 -19.58
CA ILE A 31 9.75 -8.14 -20.49
C ILE A 31 8.27 -8.14 -20.14
N VAL A 32 7.68 -6.96 -20.04
CA VAL A 32 6.24 -6.79 -19.74
C VAL A 32 5.61 -5.84 -20.76
N THR A 33 4.31 -5.95 -20.96
CA THR A 33 3.56 -4.98 -21.79
C THR A 33 3.64 -3.59 -21.14
N ARG A 34 3.78 -2.57 -21.99
CA ARG A 34 3.65 -1.17 -21.57
C ARG A 34 2.16 -0.82 -21.46
N LEU A 35 1.82 -0.04 -20.44
CA LEU A 35 0.50 0.55 -20.26
C LEU A 35 0.54 2.04 -20.66
N ASP A 36 -0.60 2.56 -21.13
CA ASP A 36 -0.75 3.96 -21.45
C ASP A 36 -1.20 4.77 -20.24
N GLY A 37 -0.81 6.05 -20.21
CA GLY A 37 -1.17 6.99 -19.17
C GLY A 37 0.02 7.52 -18.38
N ALA A 38 -0.29 8.37 -17.41
CA ALA A 38 0.66 8.96 -16.47
C ALA A 38 0.07 8.99 -15.06
N PRO A 39 0.91 8.98 -14.01
CA PRO A 39 0.43 9.17 -12.64
C PRO A 39 -0.14 10.57 -12.43
N LEU A 40 -0.97 10.73 -11.40
CA LEU A 40 -1.55 12.01 -10.99
C LEU A 40 -0.86 12.53 -9.72
N ASP A 41 -0.44 13.79 -9.75
CA ASP A 41 0.14 14.43 -8.57
C ASP A 41 -0.94 14.80 -7.54
N GLN A 42 -2.09 15.31 -8.00
CA GLN A 42 -3.19 15.78 -7.16
C GLN A 42 -4.52 15.17 -7.61
N PRO A 43 -4.88 13.99 -7.09
CA PRO A 43 -6.17 13.37 -7.40
C PRO A 43 -7.32 14.11 -6.72
N ASP A 44 -8.41 14.27 -7.44
CA ASP A 44 -9.69 14.71 -6.88
C ASP A 44 -10.55 13.52 -6.39
N ALA A 45 -11.77 13.81 -5.95
CA ALA A 45 -12.70 12.80 -5.46
C ALA A 45 -13.12 11.79 -6.55
N ALA A 46 -13.18 12.20 -7.82
CA ALA A 46 -13.54 11.30 -8.91
C ALA A 46 -12.40 10.31 -9.21
N HIS A 47 -11.16 10.78 -9.15
CA HIS A 47 -9.97 9.93 -9.27
C HIS A 47 -9.86 8.95 -8.08
N CYS A 48 -10.11 9.42 -6.85
CA CYS A 48 -10.14 8.57 -5.65
C CYS A 48 -11.22 7.50 -5.74
N ALA A 49 -12.41 7.82 -6.28
CA ALA A 49 -13.47 6.83 -6.50
C ALA A 49 -13.04 5.75 -7.51
N GLN A 50 -12.37 6.14 -8.60
CA GLN A 50 -11.83 5.16 -9.55
C GLN A 50 -10.78 4.26 -8.92
N ALA A 51 -9.86 4.81 -8.13
CA ALA A 51 -8.83 4.04 -7.42
C ALA A 51 -9.45 3.06 -6.42
N GLY A 52 -10.49 3.47 -5.68
CA GLY A 52 -11.23 2.59 -4.77
C GLY A 52 -11.92 1.42 -5.49
N ALA A 53 -12.60 1.70 -6.60
CA ALA A 53 -13.23 0.65 -7.42
C ALA A 53 -12.20 -0.29 -8.04
N MET A 54 -11.06 0.25 -8.52
CA MET A 54 -9.97 -0.55 -9.09
C MET A 54 -9.35 -1.47 -8.04
N LEU A 55 -9.06 -0.96 -6.83
CA LEU A 55 -8.52 -1.78 -5.75
C LEU A 55 -9.47 -2.91 -5.35
N ALA A 56 -10.77 -2.64 -5.26
CA ALA A 56 -11.77 -3.68 -4.97
C ALA A 56 -11.79 -4.76 -6.07
N ASN A 57 -11.74 -4.36 -7.34
CA ASN A 57 -11.67 -5.31 -8.46
C ASN A 57 -10.39 -6.14 -8.44
N LEU A 58 -9.24 -5.53 -8.08
CA LEU A 58 -7.97 -6.24 -7.90
C LEU A 58 -8.08 -7.32 -6.81
N HIS A 59 -8.65 -6.99 -5.66
CA HIS A 59 -8.88 -7.94 -4.58
C HIS A 59 -9.82 -9.08 -4.98
N LEU A 60 -10.90 -8.76 -5.70
CA LEU A 60 -11.86 -9.76 -6.18
C LEU A 60 -11.23 -10.69 -7.24
N ALA A 61 -10.47 -10.12 -8.18
CA ALA A 61 -9.73 -10.89 -9.18
C ALA A 61 -8.66 -11.80 -8.53
N GLY A 62 -8.07 -11.33 -7.43
CA GLY A 62 -7.06 -12.07 -6.67
C GLY A 62 -7.60 -13.29 -5.89
N ARG A 63 -8.92 -13.41 -5.66
CA ARG A 63 -9.50 -14.48 -4.82
C ARG A 63 -9.11 -15.89 -5.21
N SER A 64 -8.95 -16.15 -6.51
CA SER A 64 -8.57 -17.47 -7.03
C SER A 64 -7.06 -17.69 -7.15
N TYR A 65 -6.25 -16.72 -6.72
CA TYR A 65 -4.79 -16.85 -6.70
C TYR A 65 -4.36 -17.70 -5.50
N ALA A 66 -3.78 -18.86 -5.77
CA ALA A 66 -3.48 -19.86 -4.76
C ALA A 66 -2.07 -19.79 -4.12
N PRO A 67 -1.02 -19.24 -4.79
CA PRO A 67 0.32 -19.23 -4.20
C PRO A 67 0.39 -18.45 -2.88
N ASP A 68 1.15 -18.99 -1.92
CA ASP A 68 1.47 -18.28 -0.69
C ASP A 68 2.58 -17.26 -0.93
N MET A 69 2.32 -16.02 -0.58
CA MET A 69 3.25 -14.89 -0.71
C MET A 69 3.20 -14.05 0.57
N PRO A 70 3.96 -14.41 1.61
CA PRO A 70 3.89 -13.69 2.88
C PRO A 70 4.35 -12.25 2.72
N ASN A 71 3.75 -11.34 3.52
CA ASN A 71 4.09 -9.92 3.49
C ASN A 71 5.53 -9.68 3.96
N PRO A 72 6.44 -9.22 3.05
CA PRO A 72 7.86 -9.02 3.38
C PRO A 72 8.11 -7.77 4.24
N ARG A 73 7.12 -6.89 4.37
CA ARG A 73 7.19 -5.61 5.09
C ARG A 73 6.16 -5.53 6.22
N GLY A 74 5.69 -6.69 6.71
CA GLY A 74 4.72 -6.81 7.79
C GLY A 74 5.33 -6.65 9.19
N PRO A 75 4.55 -6.92 10.27
CA PRO A 75 4.95 -6.71 11.67
C PRO A 75 6.24 -7.42 12.09
N GLN A 76 6.55 -8.57 11.51
CA GLN A 76 7.80 -9.28 11.79
C GLN A 76 9.02 -8.46 11.31
N TRP A 77 8.93 -7.90 10.11
CA TRP A 77 9.97 -7.07 9.54
C TRP A 77 10.14 -5.78 10.34
N TRP A 78 9.06 -5.09 10.74
CA TRP A 78 9.15 -3.87 11.57
C TRP A 78 9.94 -4.11 12.85
N ARG A 79 9.64 -5.21 13.55
CA ARG A 79 10.38 -5.60 14.78
C ARG A 79 11.85 -5.87 14.50
N SER A 80 12.17 -6.48 13.37
CA SER A 80 13.56 -6.85 13.06
C SER A 80 14.45 -5.65 12.73
N VAL A 81 13.89 -4.61 12.06
CA VAL A 81 14.66 -3.44 11.62
C VAL A 81 14.61 -2.28 12.61
N MET A 82 13.62 -2.25 13.52
CA MET A 82 13.46 -1.17 14.49
C MET A 82 14.74 -0.89 15.32
N PRO A 83 15.45 -1.89 15.87
CA PRO A 83 16.67 -1.64 16.64
C PRO A 83 17.75 -0.89 15.83
N ASP A 84 17.83 -1.14 14.53
CA ASP A 84 18.80 -0.52 13.65
C ASP A 84 18.43 0.94 13.31
N ILE A 85 17.14 1.27 13.34
CA ILE A 85 16.59 2.61 13.01
C ILE A 85 16.64 3.54 14.23
N LEU A 86 16.34 3.05 15.43
CA LEU A 86 16.18 3.85 16.65
C LEU A 86 17.36 4.80 16.93
N PRO A 87 18.64 4.45 16.69
CA PRO A 87 19.76 5.36 16.94
C PRO A 87 19.78 6.63 16.07
N PHE A 88 19.03 6.67 14.97
CA PHE A 88 19.06 7.76 13.99
C PHE A 88 17.92 8.77 14.14
N ILE A 89 16.93 8.50 14.99
CA ILE A 89 15.72 9.32 15.11
C ILE A 89 15.63 10.00 16.48
N PRO A 90 14.93 11.15 16.60
CA PRO A 90 14.70 11.83 17.87
C PRO A 90 14.00 10.94 18.91
N ALA A 91 14.22 11.24 20.19
CA ALA A 91 13.68 10.41 21.30
C ALA A 91 12.15 10.28 21.28
N ASP A 92 11.42 11.35 20.93
CA ASP A 92 9.96 11.31 20.85
C ASP A 92 9.47 10.41 19.70
N ASP A 93 10.14 10.48 18.54
CA ASP A 93 9.87 9.60 17.40
C ASP A 93 10.24 8.14 17.71
N ALA A 94 11.35 7.90 18.42
CA ALA A 94 11.75 6.57 18.88
C ALA A 94 10.70 5.96 19.83
N LYS A 95 10.13 6.78 20.71
CA LYS A 95 9.05 6.38 21.60
C LYS A 95 7.79 6.02 20.81
N LEU A 96 7.34 6.89 19.92
CA LEU A 96 6.17 6.64 19.06
C LEU A 96 6.35 5.36 18.23
N LEU A 97 7.51 5.19 17.59
CA LEU A 97 7.81 4.01 16.78
C LEU A 97 7.73 2.72 17.61
N THR A 98 8.34 2.73 18.78
CA THR A 98 8.37 1.57 19.69
C THR A 98 6.97 1.21 20.19
N GLU A 99 6.19 2.21 20.61
CA GLU A 99 4.81 2.02 21.10
C GLU A 99 3.91 1.49 19.98
N GLU A 100 4.04 2.03 18.77
CA GLU A 100 3.21 1.62 17.64
C GLU A 100 3.57 0.22 17.14
N VAL A 101 4.84 -0.13 17.01
CA VAL A 101 5.27 -1.49 16.66
C VAL A 101 4.77 -2.50 17.70
N ARG A 102 4.81 -2.15 19.00
CA ARG A 102 4.26 -3.00 20.06
C ARG A 102 2.74 -3.18 19.93
N ARG A 103 2.01 -2.08 19.71
CA ARG A 103 0.54 -2.08 19.50
C ARG A 103 0.15 -2.98 18.34
N GLN A 104 0.77 -2.77 17.18
CA GLN A 104 0.48 -3.53 15.97
C GLN A 104 0.84 -5.02 16.11
N SER A 105 1.91 -5.33 16.84
CA SER A 105 2.30 -6.72 17.13
C SER A 105 1.35 -7.44 18.09
N ALA A 106 0.62 -6.71 18.90
CA ALA A 106 -0.39 -7.26 19.81
C ALA A 106 -1.78 -7.40 19.17
N ALA A 107 -2.02 -6.68 18.05
CA ALA A 107 -3.28 -6.73 17.34
C ALA A 107 -3.50 -8.11 16.68
N ARG A 108 -4.76 -8.54 16.61
CA ARG A 108 -5.15 -9.81 16.00
C ARG A 108 -5.98 -9.53 14.73
N PHE A 109 -5.46 -9.94 13.60
CA PHE A 109 -6.07 -9.71 12.29
C PHE A 109 -6.42 -11.02 11.57
N ASP A 110 -6.39 -12.14 12.27
CA ASP A 110 -6.61 -13.48 11.70
C ASP A 110 -8.03 -13.64 11.13
N ALA A 111 -9.01 -12.89 11.66
CA ALA A 111 -10.40 -12.92 11.20
C ALA A 111 -10.67 -11.99 10.00
N LEU A 112 -9.71 -11.14 9.61
CA LEU A 112 -9.89 -10.25 8.47
C LEU A 112 -9.90 -11.03 7.15
N PRO A 113 -10.74 -10.63 6.18
CA PRO A 113 -10.66 -11.15 4.82
C PRO A 113 -9.28 -10.91 4.22
N ARG A 114 -8.71 -11.96 3.63
CA ARG A 114 -7.33 -11.98 3.11
C ARG A 114 -7.28 -12.46 1.68
N GLY A 115 -6.24 -12.05 0.98
CA GLY A 115 -5.90 -12.48 -0.37
C GLY A 115 -4.74 -11.67 -0.90
N PRO A 116 -4.43 -11.79 -2.20
CA PRO A 116 -3.45 -10.93 -2.84
C PRO A 116 -3.79 -9.46 -2.66
N ILE A 117 -2.79 -8.69 -2.30
CA ILE A 117 -2.81 -7.23 -2.19
C ILE A 117 -1.67 -6.64 -2.99
N HIS A 118 -1.82 -5.38 -3.39
CA HIS A 118 -0.75 -4.63 -4.06
C HIS A 118 0.34 -4.19 -3.05
N ALA A 119 -0.08 -3.79 -1.86
CA ALA A 119 0.73 -3.31 -0.75
C ALA A 119 1.56 -2.03 -1.03
N ASP A 120 1.32 -1.37 -2.19
CA ASP A 120 1.98 -0.12 -2.58
C ASP A 120 1.16 0.65 -3.64
N LEU A 121 -0.20 0.62 -3.55
CA LEU A 121 -1.06 1.28 -4.54
C LEU A 121 -1.12 2.80 -4.31
N PHE A 122 0.03 3.44 -4.47
CA PHE A 122 0.19 4.88 -4.41
C PHE A 122 -0.20 5.55 -5.74
N ARG A 123 -0.36 6.87 -5.72
CA ARG A 123 -0.71 7.68 -6.90
C ARG A 123 0.28 7.50 -8.05
N ASP A 124 1.57 7.32 -7.75
CA ASP A 124 2.62 7.08 -8.73
C ASP A 124 2.58 5.68 -9.37
N ASN A 125 1.80 4.75 -8.79
CA ASN A 125 1.63 3.39 -9.30
C ASN A 125 0.29 3.17 -10.03
N VAL A 126 -0.49 4.21 -10.25
CA VAL A 126 -1.74 4.17 -11.04
C VAL A 126 -1.65 5.16 -12.19
N LEU A 127 -1.74 4.65 -13.41
CA LEU A 127 -1.65 5.45 -14.62
C LEU A 127 -3.05 5.87 -15.08
N PHE A 128 -3.24 7.15 -15.36
CA PHE A 128 -4.46 7.72 -15.93
C PHE A 128 -4.25 8.11 -17.37
N ALA A 129 -5.20 7.76 -18.23
CA ALA A 129 -5.28 8.15 -19.63
C ALA A 129 -6.68 8.71 -19.88
N ASN A 130 -6.78 9.97 -20.33
CA ASN A 130 -8.08 10.65 -20.57
C ASN A 130 -9.04 10.53 -19.37
N ASP A 131 -8.57 10.89 -18.18
CA ASP A 131 -9.30 10.87 -16.91
C ASP A 131 -9.82 9.48 -16.45
N HIS A 132 -9.33 8.41 -17.04
CA HIS A 132 -9.63 7.04 -16.65
C HIS A 132 -8.36 6.25 -16.31
N ILE A 133 -8.49 5.27 -15.40
CA ILE A 133 -7.36 4.39 -15.08
C ILE A 133 -6.99 3.57 -16.32
N GLY A 134 -5.80 3.85 -16.84
CA GLY A 134 -5.15 3.10 -17.92
C GLY A 134 -4.40 1.88 -17.42
N GLY A 135 -3.95 1.89 -16.15
CA GLY A 135 -3.31 0.72 -15.57
C GLY A 135 -2.75 0.90 -14.17
N VAL A 136 -2.45 -0.23 -13.55
CA VAL A 136 -1.77 -0.36 -12.25
C VAL A 136 -0.42 -1.01 -12.48
N ILE A 137 0.64 -0.43 -11.93
CA ILE A 137 2.03 -0.87 -12.10
C ILE A 137 2.71 -1.11 -10.75
N ASP A 138 3.92 -1.62 -10.75
CA ASP A 138 4.79 -1.80 -9.58
C ASP A 138 4.27 -2.78 -8.51
N PHE A 139 4.15 -4.05 -8.88
CA PHE A 139 3.74 -5.15 -8.00
C PHE A 139 4.89 -5.73 -7.15
N TYR A 140 6.01 -5.01 -6.96
CA TYR A 140 7.17 -5.56 -6.23
C TYR A 140 6.89 -5.88 -4.76
N PHE A 141 5.94 -5.20 -4.14
CA PHE A 141 5.50 -5.47 -2.77
C PHE A 141 4.24 -6.34 -2.67
N ALA A 142 3.71 -6.77 -3.82
CA ALA A 142 2.52 -7.62 -3.81
C ALA A 142 2.73 -8.87 -2.95
N CYS A 143 1.72 -9.17 -2.14
CA CYS A 143 1.78 -10.27 -1.19
C CYS A 143 0.37 -10.73 -0.84
N VAL A 144 0.24 -11.77 -0.01
CA VAL A 144 -1.04 -12.21 0.54
C VAL A 144 -1.19 -11.66 1.96
N ASP A 145 -2.10 -10.70 2.13
CA ASP A 145 -2.39 -10.11 3.45
C ASP A 145 -3.87 -9.70 3.56
N ALA A 146 -4.26 -9.02 4.65
CA ALA A 146 -5.60 -8.47 4.82
C ALA A 146 -5.92 -7.43 3.74
N TRP A 147 -7.05 -7.56 3.05
CA TRP A 147 -7.46 -6.57 2.06
C TRP A 147 -7.65 -5.18 2.64
N LEU A 148 -8.11 -5.09 3.90
CA LEU A 148 -8.25 -3.82 4.60
C LEU A 148 -6.92 -3.08 4.77
N TYR A 149 -5.80 -3.82 4.87
CA TYR A 149 -4.46 -3.21 4.93
C TYR A 149 -4.10 -2.48 3.64
N ASP A 150 -4.44 -3.06 2.48
CA ASP A 150 -4.22 -2.43 1.17
C ASP A 150 -5.11 -1.19 0.98
N VAL A 151 -6.38 -1.26 1.43
CA VAL A 151 -7.28 -0.11 1.49
C VAL A 151 -6.67 1.02 2.32
N ALA A 152 -6.15 0.71 3.51
CA ALA A 152 -5.53 1.70 4.40
C ALA A 152 -4.24 2.31 3.82
N ILE A 153 -3.42 1.52 3.12
CA ILE A 153 -2.24 2.02 2.39
C ILE A 153 -2.67 3.04 1.34
N THR A 154 -3.65 2.69 0.51
CA THR A 154 -4.10 3.53 -0.59
C THR A 154 -4.75 4.81 -0.06
N VAL A 155 -5.61 4.73 0.95
CA VAL A 155 -6.24 5.92 1.58
C VAL A 155 -5.18 6.86 2.16
N ASN A 156 -4.14 6.35 2.80
CA ASN A 156 -3.06 7.16 3.38
C ASN A 156 -2.17 7.88 2.35
N ASP A 157 -2.30 7.57 1.06
CA ASP A 157 -1.61 8.30 0.00
C ASP A 157 -2.57 9.16 -0.84
N TRP A 158 -3.71 8.58 -1.26
CA TRP A 158 -4.65 9.23 -2.18
C TRP A 158 -5.55 10.27 -1.54
N CYS A 159 -5.88 10.09 -0.27
CA CYS A 159 -6.96 10.84 0.39
C CYS A 159 -6.43 11.77 1.48
N ILE A 160 -5.21 12.28 1.35
CA ILE A 160 -4.60 13.18 2.35
C ILE A 160 -4.41 14.58 1.80
N ASP A 161 -4.51 15.56 2.68
CA ASP A 161 -4.09 16.93 2.45
C ASP A 161 -2.58 17.10 2.68
N ASP A 162 -2.04 18.27 2.34
CA ASP A 162 -0.60 18.56 2.42
C ASP A 162 -0.04 18.43 3.85
N ASP A 163 -0.89 18.59 4.87
CA ASP A 163 -0.54 18.42 6.28
C ASP A 163 -0.64 16.97 6.78
N GLY A 164 -0.96 16.02 5.89
CA GLY A 164 -1.10 14.59 6.20
C GLY A 164 -2.44 14.19 6.80
N THR A 165 -3.38 15.14 7.00
CA THR A 165 -4.74 14.81 7.47
C THR A 165 -5.56 14.17 6.36
N LEU A 166 -6.60 13.39 6.72
CA LEU A 166 -7.51 12.81 5.74
C LEU A 166 -8.50 13.87 5.22
N ASP A 167 -8.51 14.06 3.90
CA ASP A 167 -9.58 14.76 3.20
C ASP A 167 -10.85 13.90 3.24
N THR A 168 -11.90 14.42 3.85
CA THR A 168 -13.15 13.66 4.07
C THR A 168 -13.90 13.35 2.78
N ILE A 169 -13.83 14.23 1.78
CA ILE A 169 -14.52 14.07 0.50
C ILE A 169 -13.84 12.99 -0.33
N ARG A 170 -12.51 13.06 -0.47
CA ARG A 170 -11.71 12.05 -1.20
C ARG A 170 -11.78 10.70 -0.51
N THR A 171 -11.70 10.67 0.84
CA THR A 171 -11.81 9.44 1.62
C THR A 171 -13.19 8.79 1.43
N ALA A 172 -14.27 9.56 1.53
CA ALA A 172 -15.63 9.04 1.32
C ALA A 172 -15.81 8.52 -0.11
N ALA A 173 -15.34 9.26 -1.12
CA ALA A 173 -15.44 8.85 -2.52
C ALA A 173 -14.72 7.53 -2.80
N PHE A 174 -13.51 7.37 -2.26
CA PHE A 174 -12.72 6.14 -2.37
C PHE A 174 -13.42 4.95 -1.70
N LEU A 175 -13.78 5.11 -0.42
CA LEU A 175 -14.35 4.03 0.39
C LEU A 175 -15.74 3.59 -0.12
N ASP A 176 -16.58 4.54 -0.56
CA ASP A 176 -17.89 4.23 -1.15
C ASP A 176 -17.76 3.49 -2.49
N ALA A 177 -16.79 3.86 -3.33
CA ALA A 177 -16.55 3.18 -4.58
C ALA A 177 -16.01 1.76 -4.36
N TYR A 178 -15.10 1.57 -3.41
CA TYR A 178 -14.61 0.26 -3.00
C TYR A 178 -15.77 -0.62 -2.47
N ARG A 179 -16.56 -0.10 -1.52
CA ARG A 179 -17.68 -0.82 -0.90
C ARG A 179 -18.72 -1.31 -1.92
N ARG A 180 -19.01 -0.51 -2.95
CA ARG A 180 -19.96 -0.89 -4.01
C ARG A 180 -19.55 -2.17 -4.75
N GLN A 181 -18.26 -2.44 -4.86
CA GLN A 181 -17.72 -3.66 -5.48
C GLN A 181 -17.55 -4.78 -4.45
N ARG A 182 -17.09 -4.44 -3.26
CA ARG A 182 -16.80 -5.35 -2.16
C ARG A 182 -17.21 -4.73 -0.84
N PRO A 183 -18.37 -5.11 -0.26
CA PRO A 183 -18.79 -4.63 1.05
C PRO A 183 -17.78 -4.95 2.16
N PHE A 184 -17.63 -4.03 3.10
CA PHE A 184 -16.82 -4.25 4.30
C PHE A 184 -17.57 -5.15 5.29
N THR A 185 -16.83 -5.99 6.00
CA THR A 185 -17.34 -6.84 7.08
C THR A 185 -17.29 -6.14 8.43
N ALA A 186 -18.05 -6.59 9.42
CA ALA A 186 -18.01 -6.03 10.77
C ALA A 186 -16.61 -6.03 11.38
N VAL A 187 -15.84 -7.10 11.17
CA VAL A 187 -14.46 -7.18 11.67
C VAL A 187 -13.50 -6.18 10.99
N GLU A 188 -13.81 -5.77 9.76
CA GLU A 188 -13.05 -4.71 9.08
C GLU A 188 -13.39 -3.33 9.64
N HIS A 189 -14.65 -3.06 9.98
CA HIS A 189 -15.04 -1.83 10.67
C HIS A 189 -14.31 -1.67 12.00
N ASP A 190 -14.23 -2.74 12.80
CA ASP A 190 -13.53 -2.73 14.10
C ASP A 190 -12.01 -2.54 13.95
N ALA A 191 -11.42 -3.01 12.85
CA ALA A 191 -9.98 -2.95 12.62
C ALA A 191 -9.52 -1.66 11.88
N TRP A 192 -10.43 -0.86 11.33
CA TRP A 192 -10.13 0.19 10.37
C TRP A 192 -9.07 1.19 10.85
N THR A 193 -9.28 1.82 12.01
CA THR A 193 -8.34 2.83 12.52
C THR A 193 -6.98 2.23 12.84
N THR A 194 -6.94 0.99 13.29
CA THR A 194 -5.69 0.26 13.53
C THR A 194 -4.95 -0.02 12.21
N MET A 195 -5.67 -0.33 11.14
CA MET A 195 -5.07 -0.55 9.81
C MET A 195 -4.54 0.73 9.19
N LEU A 196 -5.21 1.87 9.35
CA LEU A 196 -4.67 3.17 8.91
C LEU A 196 -3.32 3.47 9.59
N ARG A 197 -3.21 3.19 10.89
CA ARG A 197 -1.96 3.35 11.64
C ARG A 197 -0.89 2.36 11.18
N ALA A 198 -1.26 1.09 10.96
CA ALA A 198 -0.35 0.05 10.47
C ALA A 198 0.24 0.41 9.09
N ALA A 199 -0.60 0.92 8.20
CA ALA A 199 -0.17 1.36 6.87
C ALA A 199 0.81 2.55 6.95
N ALA A 200 0.51 3.57 7.76
CA ALA A 200 1.40 4.70 7.97
C ALA A 200 2.74 4.26 8.60
N LEU A 201 2.68 3.42 9.63
CA LEU A 201 3.87 2.84 10.29
C LEU A 201 4.78 2.11 9.30
N ARG A 202 4.22 1.25 8.44
CA ARG A 202 4.98 0.47 7.46
C ARG A 202 5.82 1.39 6.57
N PHE A 203 5.23 2.45 6.05
CA PHE A 203 5.94 3.35 5.14
C PHE A 203 6.92 4.25 5.87
N TRP A 204 6.62 4.69 7.09
CA TRP A 204 7.56 5.42 7.91
C TRP A 204 8.82 4.56 8.21
N VAL A 205 8.62 3.32 8.68
CA VAL A 205 9.72 2.38 8.93
C VAL A 205 10.53 2.10 7.66
N SER A 206 9.86 1.87 6.52
CA SER A 206 10.57 1.60 5.25
C SER A 206 11.43 2.77 4.82
N ARG A 207 10.88 4.00 4.88
CA ARG A 207 11.62 5.21 4.48
C ARG A 207 12.78 5.52 5.42
N LEU A 208 12.59 5.35 6.74
CA LEU A 208 13.68 5.48 7.71
C LEU A 208 14.80 4.47 7.44
N TYR A 209 14.42 3.21 7.16
CA TYR A 209 15.39 2.17 6.87
C TYR A 209 16.18 2.48 5.59
N ASP A 210 15.50 2.81 4.50
CA ASP A 210 16.13 3.09 3.22
C ASP A 210 16.98 4.38 3.26
N TYR A 211 16.59 5.37 4.08
CA TYR A 211 17.30 6.65 4.25
C TYR A 211 18.58 6.50 5.08
N HIS A 212 18.52 5.80 6.22
CA HIS A 212 19.64 5.69 7.16
C HIS A 212 20.55 4.48 6.90
N LEU A 213 20.03 3.44 6.26
CA LEU A 213 20.70 2.15 6.05
C LEU A 213 20.65 1.74 4.56
N PRO A 214 21.09 2.62 3.62
CA PRO A 214 21.00 2.34 2.20
C PRO A 214 21.86 1.11 1.83
N ARG A 215 21.36 0.29 0.91
CA ARG A 215 22.10 -0.86 0.42
C ARG A 215 23.27 -0.44 -0.46
N PRO A 216 24.46 -1.03 -0.31
CA PRO A 216 25.61 -0.73 -1.16
C PRO A 216 25.29 -0.99 -2.64
N GLY A 217 25.56 -0.01 -3.50
CA GLY A 217 25.43 -0.12 -4.95
C GLY A 217 24.03 0.18 -5.51
N GLU A 218 23.04 0.51 -4.69
CA GLU A 218 21.75 1.01 -5.14
C GLU A 218 21.80 2.55 -5.24
N ILE A 219 21.44 3.10 -6.40
CA ILE A 219 21.10 4.53 -6.53
C ILE A 219 19.65 4.65 -6.01
N VAL A 220 19.49 4.72 -4.71
CA VAL A 220 18.19 4.93 -4.09
C VAL A 220 18.01 6.42 -3.88
N HIS A 221 17.08 7.03 -4.58
CA HIS A 221 16.52 8.32 -4.16
C HIS A 221 15.58 8.02 -2.98
N ALA A 222 16.13 8.00 -1.77
CA ALA A 222 15.33 7.76 -0.57
C ALA A 222 14.24 8.83 -0.48
N LYS A 223 12.97 8.39 -0.45
CA LYS A 223 11.83 9.29 -0.21
C LYS A 223 11.91 9.82 1.23
N ASP A 224 11.46 11.06 1.44
CA ASP A 224 11.47 11.73 2.75
C ASP A 224 10.69 10.90 3.80
N PRO A 225 11.33 10.49 4.91
CA PRO A 225 10.64 9.77 5.99
C PRO A 225 9.57 10.61 6.70
N ASP A 226 9.75 11.93 6.77
CA ASP A 226 8.88 12.83 7.50
C ASP A 226 7.45 12.84 6.98
N HIS A 227 7.24 12.58 5.70
CA HIS A 227 5.91 12.47 5.13
C HIS A 227 5.03 11.44 5.88
N PHE A 228 5.51 10.22 6.06
CA PHE A 228 4.73 9.18 6.78
C PHE A 228 4.83 9.29 8.30
N ARG A 229 5.82 9.99 8.83
CA ARG A 229 5.87 10.38 10.24
C ARG A 229 4.66 11.27 10.58
N VAL A 230 4.43 12.32 9.80
CA VAL A 230 3.30 13.25 9.99
C VAL A 230 1.97 12.52 9.88
N ILE A 231 1.79 11.67 8.85
CA ILE A 231 0.59 10.86 8.68
C ILE A 231 0.34 9.97 9.90
N LEU A 232 1.36 9.26 10.40
CA LEU A 232 1.19 8.40 11.57
C LEU A 232 0.82 9.21 12.82
N HIS A 233 1.46 10.37 13.04
CA HIS A 233 1.11 11.27 14.15
C HIS A 233 -0.35 11.69 14.10
N ASP A 234 -0.86 12.08 12.93
CA ASP A 234 -2.28 12.42 12.76
C ASP A 234 -3.18 11.23 13.09
N ARG A 235 -2.89 10.03 12.55
CA ARG A 235 -3.71 8.83 12.78
C ARG A 235 -3.73 8.41 14.26
N VAL A 236 -2.65 8.68 15.00
CA VAL A 236 -2.56 8.44 16.45
C VAL A 236 -3.35 9.49 17.22
N ALA A 237 -3.12 10.77 16.91
CA ALA A 237 -3.75 11.89 17.63
C ALA A 237 -5.27 11.94 17.44
N ARG A 238 -5.74 11.63 16.23
CA ARG A 238 -7.16 11.73 15.84
C ARG A 238 -7.86 10.39 15.72
N GLU A 239 -7.37 9.32 16.37
CA GLU A 239 -7.89 7.95 16.22
C GLU A 239 -9.42 7.84 16.34
N ARG A 240 -10.05 8.65 17.22
CA ARG A 240 -11.51 8.63 17.44
C ARG A 240 -12.29 9.46 16.41
N ASP A 241 -11.63 10.39 15.74
CA ASP A 241 -12.23 11.35 14.82
C ASP A 241 -11.93 11.02 13.35
N LEU A 242 -11.23 9.93 13.09
CA LEU A 242 -10.93 9.47 11.73
C LEU A 242 -12.22 9.08 10.99
N PRO A 243 -12.34 9.38 9.68
CA PRO A 243 -13.45 8.91 8.86
C PRO A 243 -13.62 7.40 8.98
N GLN A 244 -14.84 6.96 9.23
CA GLN A 244 -15.17 5.54 9.39
C GLN A 244 -15.47 4.88 8.06
N LEU A 245 -15.38 3.55 7.99
CA LEU A 245 -15.83 2.80 6.82
C LEU A 245 -17.35 2.99 6.62
N PRO A 246 -17.82 3.13 5.39
CA PRO A 246 -19.25 3.23 5.10
C PRO A 246 -19.96 1.91 5.41
N ALA A 247 -21.17 2.00 5.96
CA ALA A 247 -22.02 0.87 6.33
C ALA A 247 -22.43 -0.01 5.12
#